data_51fe6332ca681de25fe91132e995edec
#
_entry.id   51fe6332ca681de25fe91132e995edec
#
_cell.length_a   1.000
_cell.length_b   1.000
_cell.length_c   1.000
_cell.angle_alpha   90.00
_cell.angle_beta   90.00
_cell.angle_gamma   90.00
#
_symmetry.space_group_name_H-M   'P 1'
#
loop_
_entity.id
_entity.type
_entity.pdbx_description
1 polymer ?
#
loop_
_entity_poly.entity_id
_entity_poly.type
_entity_poly.pdbx_seq_one_letter_code
_entity_poly.pdbx_strand_id
1 'polypeptide(L)'
;LTSLDNVKRVALNTDGLGQSVLLKGYANEGHDSAHPDYADIGKRIGGADDMNTLMTEGAKYGARFGIHVNAGEMYPEAKAFKDDNVRRDYNGNLRYGWNWLDQAVGLDSIYDLATGERETRFDDLEKLVGTNLDFVYVDIWGNNTGSNDDDSWQTRKLSKEINSNGWRMANEWGVANEYDATFQHWAADLTYGGANQKGQNSEVMRFLRNHQKDSWVADYPSYGGAAMMPLLGGYNMKDFEGWQGRNDYDTYITNLFTHDVTTKFIQHYEIIKWVDGDPVSAGAATNWIPEMEITLKDDDGNKLVLTRGSNNPDDDAYRERTMTLNGKIVAKGAPSRGDRTDADIQNGRKRGTESYLLPWIWDSETGKKVAADDEKLYHWNTQGGTTTWDLPEGWTNLKDVKVYKLTDLGKTEEKTVEVKNGQVTLEAEAETPYVVCKGEEGNINVTWSEGMHITDAGFNGGVKSLEANWTKAGDGNAEIAKSQYSNPMLKLSGDISMTQELTNL
;
A
#
# COMPACT_ATOMS: atom_id res chain seq x y z
N LEU A 1 12.65 -15.16 -1.01
CA LEU A 1 12.29 -15.44 -2.41
C LEU A 1 10.85 -15.15 -2.69
N THR A 2 9.91 -15.72 -1.95
CA THR A 2 8.46 -15.45 -2.15
C THR A 2 8.13 -13.96 -2.13
N SER A 3 8.70 -13.20 -1.21
CA SER A 3 8.50 -11.74 -1.13
C SER A 3 9.06 -11.03 -2.37
N LEU A 4 10.20 -11.45 -2.88
CA LEU A 4 10.79 -10.89 -4.09
C LEU A 4 9.93 -11.22 -5.33
N ASP A 5 9.45 -12.45 -5.45
CA ASP A 5 8.55 -12.85 -6.52
C ASP A 5 7.24 -12.03 -6.49
N ASN A 6 6.69 -11.77 -5.31
CA ASN A 6 5.52 -10.92 -5.16
C ASN A 6 5.79 -9.47 -5.60
N VAL A 7 6.94 -8.91 -5.25
CA VAL A 7 7.38 -7.59 -5.72
C VAL A 7 7.43 -7.54 -7.25
N LYS A 8 8.00 -8.56 -7.89
CA LYS A 8 8.09 -8.66 -9.35
C LYS A 8 6.71 -8.77 -10.01
N ARG A 9 5.82 -9.60 -9.45
CA ARG A 9 4.44 -9.75 -9.93
C ARG A 9 3.69 -8.42 -9.89
N VAL A 10 3.75 -7.72 -8.75
CA VAL A 10 3.10 -6.41 -8.60
C VAL A 10 3.72 -5.37 -9.54
N ALA A 11 5.02 -5.36 -9.73
CA ALA A 11 5.68 -4.47 -10.70
C ALA A 11 5.16 -4.70 -12.12
N LEU A 12 5.01 -5.94 -12.54
CA LEU A 12 4.42 -6.30 -13.84
C LEU A 12 2.93 -5.90 -13.91
N ASN A 13 2.16 -6.20 -12.89
CA ASN A 13 0.71 -5.94 -12.86
C ASN A 13 0.37 -4.45 -12.79
N THR A 14 1.29 -3.61 -12.37
CA THR A 14 1.12 -2.16 -12.27
C THR A 14 1.90 -1.38 -13.34
N ASP A 15 2.62 -2.07 -14.20
CA ASP A 15 3.54 -1.45 -15.16
C ASP A 15 4.47 -0.43 -14.47
N GLY A 16 5.00 -0.80 -13.29
CA GLY A 16 6.04 -0.04 -12.60
C GLY A 16 5.57 1.17 -11.80
N LEU A 17 4.40 1.13 -11.18
CA LEU A 17 3.92 2.21 -10.29
C LEU A 17 4.73 2.42 -9.02
N GLY A 18 5.61 1.48 -8.68
CA GLY A 18 6.35 1.47 -7.43
C GLY A 18 5.54 0.87 -6.27
N GLN A 19 6.25 0.48 -5.22
CA GLN A 19 5.67 -0.22 -4.06
C GLN A 19 6.37 0.20 -2.78
N SER A 20 5.61 0.35 -1.71
CA SER A 20 6.12 0.36 -0.35
C SER A 20 5.78 -0.98 0.30
N VAL A 21 6.79 -1.72 0.75
CA VAL A 21 6.66 -3.07 1.27
C VAL A 21 7.05 -3.11 2.73
N LEU A 22 6.10 -3.42 3.60
CA LEU A 22 6.32 -3.54 5.04
C LEU A 22 6.61 -4.98 5.43
N LEU A 23 7.80 -5.24 5.97
CA LEU A 23 8.23 -6.53 6.49
C LEU A 23 7.85 -6.63 7.97
N LYS A 24 6.65 -7.15 8.26
CA LYS A 24 6.14 -7.22 9.64
C LYS A 24 6.86 -8.25 10.50
N GLY A 25 7.17 -9.40 9.94
CA GLY A 25 7.80 -10.52 10.66
C GLY A 25 9.29 -10.66 10.42
N TYR A 26 10.02 -9.56 10.29
CA TYR A 26 11.45 -9.61 9.96
C TYR A 26 12.35 -10.07 11.13
N ALA A 27 11.91 -9.81 12.36
CA ALA A 27 12.74 -10.01 13.56
C ALA A 27 12.66 -11.44 14.08
N ASN A 28 13.79 -11.94 14.59
CA ASN A 28 13.99 -13.20 15.29
C ASN A 28 13.08 -14.36 14.81
N GLU A 29 12.01 -14.67 15.51
CA GLU A 29 11.06 -15.75 15.19
C GLU A 29 9.75 -15.24 14.56
N GLY A 30 9.62 -13.94 14.30
CA GLY A 30 8.45 -13.34 13.66
C GLY A 30 8.05 -11.99 14.22
N HIS A 31 6.76 -11.68 14.11
CA HIS A 31 6.19 -10.39 14.51
C HIS A 31 6.50 -10.05 15.97
N ASP A 32 7.18 -8.93 16.19
CA ASP A 32 7.64 -8.38 17.48
C ASP A 32 8.60 -9.26 18.28
N SER A 33 8.96 -10.44 17.78
CA SER A 33 9.84 -11.36 18.51
C SER A 33 11.18 -10.70 18.83
N ALA A 34 11.62 -10.83 20.06
CA ALA A 34 12.83 -10.21 20.61
C ALA A 34 12.88 -8.68 20.53
N HIS A 35 11.76 -7.99 20.28
CA HIS A 35 11.76 -6.54 20.35
C HIS A 35 11.96 -6.07 21.80
N PRO A 36 12.72 -4.98 21.98
CA PRO A 36 13.20 -4.01 21.00
C PRO A 36 14.62 -4.25 20.44
N ASP A 37 15.10 -5.47 20.37
CA ASP A 37 16.38 -5.79 19.73
C ASP A 37 16.24 -5.73 18.20
N TYR A 38 16.13 -4.54 17.62
CA TYR A 38 15.79 -4.32 16.22
C TYR A 38 16.76 -4.93 15.21
N ALA A 39 18.01 -5.15 15.61
CA ALA A 39 19.04 -5.79 14.79
C ALA A 39 18.99 -7.33 14.83
N ASP A 40 18.11 -7.92 15.62
CA ASP A 40 17.94 -9.39 15.66
C ASP A 40 17.05 -9.85 14.50
N ILE A 41 17.61 -9.84 13.29
CA ILE A 41 16.92 -10.24 12.06
C ILE A 41 16.81 -11.77 12.02
N GLY A 42 15.63 -12.25 11.66
CA GLY A 42 15.27 -13.67 11.68
C GLY A 42 16.20 -14.57 10.85
N LYS A 43 17.03 -15.35 11.52
CA LYS A 43 18.00 -16.24 10.87
C LYS A 43 17.33 -17.36 10.09
N ARG A 44 16.18 -17.84 10.54
CA ARG A 44 15.42 -18.93 9.89
C ARG A 44 14.80 -18.52 8.56
N ILE A 45 14.64 -17.21 8.34
CA ILE A 45 14.14 -16.65 7.08
C ILE A 45 15.26 -16.04 6.22
N GLY A 46 16.53 -16.25 6.60
CA GLY A 46 17.71 -15.87 5.85
C GLY A 46 18.59 -14.80 6.49
N GLY A 47 18.18 -14.20 7.60
CA GLY A 47 18.96 -13.20 8.32
C GLY A 47 19.18 -11.90 7.54
N ALA A 48 20.20 -11.14 7.94
CA ALA A 48 20.52 -9.84 7.36
C ALA A 48 20.94 -9.94 5.88
N ASP A 49 21.65 -10.99 5.49
CA ASP A 49 22.15 -11.14 4.13
C ASP A 49 21.01 -11.32 3.12
N ASP A 50 20.07 -12.23 3.42
CA ASP A 50 18.90 -12.44 2.56
C ASP A 50 17.93 -11.23 2.58
N MET A 51 17.83 -10.55 3.72
CA MET A 51 17.04 -9.33 3.81
C MET A 51 17.63 -8.22 2.93
N ASN A 52 18.96 -8.03 2.97
CA ASN A 52 19.62 -7.08 2.08
C ASN A 52 19.47 -7.46 0.60
N THR A 53 19.58 -8.74 0.28
CA THR A 53 19.33 -9.26 -1.07
C THR A 53 17.90 -8.92 -1.52
N LEU A 54 16.89 -9.18 -0.68
CA LEU A 54 15.51 -8.83 -0.97
C LEU A 54 15.35 -7.33 -1.26
N MET A 55 15.93 -6.48 -0.42
CA MET A 55 15.80 -5.03 -0.54
C MET A 55 16.50 -4.49 -1.80
N THR A 56 17.72 -4.97 -2.08
CA THR A 56 18.50 -4.52 -3.25
C THR A 56 17.95 -5.05 -4.56
N GLU A 57 17.53 -6.29 -4.61
CA GLU A 57 16.90 -6.87 -5.81
C GLU A 57 15.49 -6.27 -6.03
N GLY A 58 14.70 -6.14 -4.96
CA GLY A 58 13.36 -5.54 -5.05
C GLY A 58 13.38 -4.07 -5.49
N ALA A 59 14.41 -3.31 -5.12
CA ALA A 59 14.57 -1.93 -5.56
C ALA A 59 14.66 -1.79 -7.08
N LYS A 60 15.20 -2.78 -7.78
CA LYS A 60 15.25 -2.81 -9.25
C LYS A 60 13.85 -2.84 -9.90
N TYR A 61 12.86 -3.26 -9.14
CA TYR A 61 11.45 -3.33 -9.56
C TYR A 61 10.58 -2.23 -8.89
N GLY A 62 11.21 -1.19 -8.36
CA GLY A 62 10.52 -0.04 -7.76
C GLY A 62 10.00 -0.27 -6.35
N ALA A 63 10.42 -1.34 -5.66
CA ALA A 63 10.04 -1.57 -4.28
C ALA A 63 10.95 -0.82 -3.30
N ARG A 64 10.32 -0.21 -2.29
CA ARG A 64 10.98 0.36 -1.11
C ARG A 64 10.51 -0.38 0.11
N PHE A 65 11.46 -0.80 0.94
CA PHE A 65 11.17 -1.70 2.05
C PHE A 65 11.22 -0.98 3.38
N GLY A 66 10.31 -1.35 4.25
CA GLY A 66 10.30 -0.95 5.64
C GLY A 66 10.15 -2.14 6.57
N ILE A 67 10.38 -1.91 7.84
CA ILE A 67 10.19 -2.89 8.89
C ILE A 67 9.16 -2.40 9.89
N HIS A 68 8.50 -3.36 10.52
CA HIS A 68 7.60 -3.13 11.65
C HIS A 68 8.39 -3.25 12.95
N VAL A 69 8.34 -2.24 13.80
CA VAL A 69 8.97 -2.27 15.12
C VAL A 69 7.98 -1.90 16.21
N ASN A 70 8.16 -2.47 17.38
CA ASN A 70 7.48 -2.06 18.59
C ASN A 70 8.49 -1.34 19.51
N ALA A 71 8.22 -0.08 19.81
CA ALA A 71 9.08 0.76 20.66
C ALA A 71 8.45 1.05 22.03
N GLY A 72 7.25 0.56 22.29
CA GLY A 72 6.51 0.73 23.55
C GLY A 72 6.43 -0.52 24.42
N GLU A 73 6.78 -1.66 23.85
CA GLU A 73 6.73 -2.97 24.52
C GLU A 73 8.02 -3.75 24.29
N MET A 74 8.30 -4.70 25.17
CA MET A 74 9.43 -5.60 25.00
C MET A 74 9.06 -7.04 25.37
N TYR A 75 9.82 -7.96 24.82
CA TYR A 75 9.62 -9.39 24.99
C TYR A 75 10.75 -10.00 25.81
N PRO A 76 10.45 -11.06 26.62
CA PRO A 76 11.42 -11.65 27.54
C PRO A 76 12.69 -12.18 26.89
N GLU A 77 12.64 -12.61 25.63
CA GLU A 77 13.77 -13.10 24.87
C GLU A 77 14.72 -12.00 24.38
N ALA A 78 14.30 -10.74 24.41
CA ALA A 78 15.16 -9.63 24.01
C ALA A 78 16.34 -9.43 24.96
N LYS A 79 17.51 -9.11 24.45
CA LYS A 79 18.69 -8.74 25.24
C LYS A 79 18.44 -7.45 26.04
N ALA A 80 17.60 -6.58 25.50
CA ALA A 80 17.17 -5.36 26.18
C ALA A 80 16.21 -5.60 27.35
N PHE A 81 15.69 -6.84 27.52
CA PHE A 81 14.79 -7.17 28.62
C PHE A 81 15.55 -7.19 29.95
N LYS A 82 15.36 -6.15 30.73
CA LYS A 82 15.95 -6.02 32.06
C LYS A 82 15.05 -5.17 32.95
N ASP A 83 15.23 -5.29 34.26
CA ASP A 83 14.35 -4.65 35.26
C ASP A 83 14.28 -3.12 35.09
N ASP A 84 15.40 -2.48 34.75
CA ASP A 84 15.48 -1.03 34.55
C ASP A 84 14.68 -0.53 33.35
N ASN A 85 14.47 -1.37 32.34
CA ASN A 85 13.72 -1.02 31.13
C ASN A 85 12.22 -1.31 31.23
N VAL A 86 11.79 -1.98 32.30
CA VAL A 86 10.39 -2.38 32.45
C VAL A 86 9.54 -1.23 32.94
N ARG A 87 8.47 -0.94 32.23
CA ARG A 87 7.46 0.03 32.67
C ARG A 87 6.60 -0.56 33.77
N ARG A 88 6.48 0.17 34.87
CA ARG A 88 5.66 -0.21 36.00
C ARG A 88 4.56 0.81 36.24
N ASP A 89 3.45 0.35 36.84
CA ASP A 89 2.43 1.24 37.35
C ASP A 89 2.90 1.91 38.69
N TYR A 90 2.08 2.80 39.20
CA TYR A 90 2.42 3.51 40.48
C TYR A 90 2.52 2.59 41.70
N ASN A 91 2.00 1.36 41.62
CA ASN A 91 2.14 0.34 42.68
C ASN A 91 3.39 -0.55 42.47
N GLY A 92 4.14 -0.33 41.41
CA GLY A 92 5.30 -1.13 41.08
C GLY A 92 4.99 -2.42 40.27
N ASN A 93 3.74 -2.63 39.86
CA ASN A 93 3.38 -3.82 39.07
C ASN A 93 3.80 -3.65 37.60
N LEU A 94 4.13 -4.76 36.95
CA LEU A 94 4.41 -4.81 35.52
C LEU A 94 3.17 -4.40 34.70
N ARG A 95 3.39 -3.66 33.65
CA ARG A 95 2.38 -3.44 32.61
C ARG A 95 2.55 -4.46 31.52
N TYR A 96 1.55 -5.31 31.33
CA TYR A 96 1.52 -6.31 30.26
C TYR A 96 0.91 -5.72 29.01
N GLY A 97 1.50 -6.07 27.85
CA GLY A 97 1.01 -5.73 26.52
C GLY A 97 0.33 -6.91 25.84
N TRP A 98 0.36 -6.89 24.51
CA TRP A 98 -0.17 -7.98 23.71
C TRP A 98 0.60 -9.29 23.90
N ASN A 99 -0.07 -10.36 23.58
CA ASN A 99 0.46 -11.71 23.61
C ASN A 99 0.37 -12.31 22.19
N TRP A 100 1.39 -12.06 21.38
CA TRP A 100 1.50 -12.64 20.04
C TRP A 100 2.23 -13.98 20.06
N LEU A 101 3.56 -13.95 19.96
CA LEU A 101 4.41 -15.13 20.08
C LEU A 101 4.78 -15.39 21.55
N ASP A 102 4.94 -14.34 22.30
CA ASP A 102 5.21 -14.37 23.72
C ASP A 102 4.48 -13.21 24.42
N GLN A 103 4.52 -13.16 25.75
CA GLN A 103 3.89 -12.11 26.53
C GLN A 103 4.75 -10.85 26.53
N ALA A 104 4.24 -9.79 25.90
CA ALA A 104 4.88 -8.48 25.97
C ALA A 104 4.74 -7.82 27.33
N VAL A 105 5.76 -7.06 27.71
CA VAL A 105 5.79 -6.19 28.90
C VAL A 105 6.09 -4.77 28.44
N GLY A 106 5.43 -3.79 29.04
CA GLY A 106 5.65 -2.39 28.69
C GLY A 106 7.11 -1.97 28.86
N LEU A 107 7.66 -1.30 27.88
CA LEU A 107 8.98 -0.69 27.89
C LEU A 107 8.88 0.72 28.50
N ASP A 108 9.79 1.05 29.41
CA ASP A 108 9.95 2.43 29.89
C ASP A 108 10.67 3.26 28.82
N SER A 109 9.88 3.90 27.95
CA SER A 109 10.39 4.68 26.83
C SER A 109 11.15 5.93 27.25
N ILE A 110 10.90 6.47 28.45
CA ILE A 110 11.65 7.62 28.99
C ILE A 110 13.06 7.16 29.39
N TYR A 111 13.15 6.06 30.11
CA TYR A 111 14.44 5.45 30.48
C TYR A 111 15.25 5.06 29.24
N ASP A 112 14.60 4.39 28.28
CA ASP A 112 15.19 3.94 27.03
C ASP A 112 15.77 5.11 26.20
N LEU A 113 15.03 6.20 26.13
CA LEU A 113 15.51 7.44 25.50
C LEU A 113 16.66 8.08 26.29
N ALA A 114 16.52 8.22 27.62
CA ALA A 114 17.49 8.91 28.46
C ALA A 114 18.84 8.21 28.52
N THR A 115 18.85 6.89 28.45
CA THR A 115 20.08 6.07 28.44
C THR A 115 20.75 5.99 27.06
N GLY A 116 20.04 6.35 25.98
CA GLY A 116 20.51 6.21 24.61
C GLY A 116 20.49 4.76 24.09
N GLU A 117 19.88 3.84 24.83
CA GLU A 117 19.83 2.42 24.43
C GLU A 117 18.98 2.23 23.15
N ARG A 118 17.88 2.97 23.01
CA ARG A 118 17.04 2.92 21.80
C ARG A 118 17.81 3.38 20.56
N GLU A 119 18.53 4.49 20.65
CA GLU A 119 19.39 4.98 19.57
C GLU A 119 20.45 3.94 19.21
N THR A 120 21.12 3.35 20.20
CA THR A 120 22.11 2.28 19.98
C THR A 120 21.52 1.09 19.25
N ARG A 121 20.30 0.67 19.57
CA ARG A 121 19.64 -0.46 18.89
C ARG A 121 19.27 -0.14 17.44
N PHE A 122 18.88 1.09 17.13
CA PHE A 122 18.70 1.53 15.74
C PHE A 122 20.02 1.62 14.98
N ASP A 123 21.08 2.11 15.63
CA ASP A 123 22.41 2.15 15.03
C ASP A 123 22.96 0.75 14.74
N ASP A 124 22.67 -0.22 15.59
CA ASP A 124 23.04 -1.61 15.34
C ASP A 124 22.28 -2.22 14.15
N LEU A 125 21.02 -1.87 13.99
CA LEU A 125 20.25 -2.23 12.79
C LEU A 125 20.81 -1.55 11.54
N GLU A 126 21.15 -0.26 11.63
CA GLU A 126 21.72 0.51 10.51
C GLU A 126 23.01 -0.12 10.00
N LYS A 127 23.88 -0.58 10.88
CA LYS A 127 25.12 -1.31 10.50
C LYS A 127 24.85 -2.57 9.67
N LEU A 128 23.69 -3.20 9.84
CA LEU A 128 23.31 -4.43 9.11
C LEU A 128 22.64 -4.14 7.78
N VAL A 129 21.75 -3.13 7.72
CA VAL A 129 20.89 -2.91 6.56
C VAL A 129 21.13 -1.59 5.84
N GLY A 130 21.72 -0.61 6.52
CA GLY A 130 22.03 0.71 5.96
C GLY A 130 20.82 1.35 5.28
N THR A 131 21.08 2.04 4.17
CA THR A 131 20.05 2.71 3.35
C THR A 131 19.32 1.77 2.38
N ASN A 132 19.57 0.46 2.43
CA ASN A 132 18.71 -0.51 1.76
C ASN A 132 17.31 -0.49 2.38
N LEU A 133 17.21 -0.25 3.69
CA LEU A 133 15.96 0.02 4.37
C LEU A 133 15.53 1.47 4.10
N ASP A 134 14.25 1.66 3.75
CA ASP A 134 13.72 2.98 3.42
C ASP A 134 12.91 3.60 4.57
N PHE A 135 12.13 2.79 5.28
CA PHE A 135 11.28 3.30 6.37
C PHE A 135 11.16 2.33 7.54
N VAL A 136 10.82 2.90 8.69
CA VAL A 136 10.48 2.16 9.92
C VAL A 136 9.05 2.50 10.32
N TYR A 137 8.20 1.49 10.37
CA TYR A 137 6.84 1.57 10.86
C TYR A 137 6.82 1.23 12.35
N VAL A 138 6.35 2.15 13.18
CA VAL A 138 6.30 1.99 14.63
C VAL A 138 4.88 1.69 15.08
N ASP A 139 4.72 0.52 15.69
CA ASP A 139 3.46 0.04 16.23
C ASP A 139 3.21 0.60 17.63
N ILE A 140 1.93 0.74 18.01
CA ILE A 140 1.42 1.18 19.32
C ILE A 140 2.14 2.38 19.96
N TRP A 141 2.79 3.21 19.17
CA TRP A 141 3.47 4.40 19.66
C TRP A 141 2.52 5.60 19.73
N GLY A 142 2.70 6.44 20.72
CA GLY A 142 1.97 7.70 20.89
C GLY A 142 0.84 7.68 21.91
N ASN A 143 0.31 6.52 22.28
CA ASN A 143 -0.79 6.41 23.23
C ASN A 143 -0.45 5.67 24.53
N ASN A 144 0.72 5.06 24.63
CA ASN A 144 1.05 4.12 25.71
C ASN A 144 2.22 4.56 26.60
N THR A 145 2.77 5.74 26.37
CA THR A 145 4.02 6.17 27.01
C THR A 145 3.84 6.99 28.28
N GLY A 146 2.64 7.44 28.62
CA GLY A 146 2.42 8.20 29.84
C GLY A 146 1.24 9.14 29.78
N SER A 147 1.45 10.40 30.16
CA SER A 147 0.48 11.47 29.95
C SER A 147 0.56 12.01 28.53
N ASN A 148 -0.52 12.62 28.05
CA ASN A 148 -0.61 13.13 26.68
C ASN A 148 0.51 14.11 26.28
N ASP A 149 1.01 14.88 27.23
CA ASP A 149 2.08 15.86 26.95
C ASP A 149 3.46 15.21 26.79
N ASP A 150 3.71 14.12 27.50
CA ASP A 150 4.96 13.37 27.42
C ASP A 150 5.08 12.61 26.09
N ASP A 151 3.96 12.17 25.55
CA ASP A 151 3.92 11.38 24.32
C ASP A 151 4.38 12.16 23.10
N SER A 152 3.95 13.39 22.94
CA SER A 152 4.36 14.26 21.83
C SER A 152 5.86 14.49 21.76
N TRP A 153 6.48 14.73 22.90
CA TRP A 153 7.91 14.96 22.99
C TRP A 153 8.72 13.70 22.63
N GLN A 154 8.34 12.56 23.18
CA GLN A 154 9.01 11.28 22.92
C GLN A 154 8.85 10.83 21.47
N THR A 155 7.68 11.04 20.90
CA THR A 155 7.37 10.72 19.51
C THR A 155 8.28 11.46 18.54
N ARG A 156 8.49 12.75 18.76
CA ARG A 156 9.42 13.55 17.97
C ARG A 156 10.88 13.12 18.11
N LYS A 157 11.28 12.68 19.30
CA LYS A 157 12.62 12.13 19.51
C LYS A 157 12.80 10.81 18.75
N LEU A 158 11.82 9.93 18.80
CA LEU A 158 11.83 8.68 18.03
C LEU A 158 11.92 8.93 16.52
N SER A 159 11.13 9.87 16.00
CA SER A 159 11.19 10.26 14.59
C SER A 159 12.58 10.74 14.18
N LYS A 160 13.22 11.55 15.04
CA LYS A 160 14.60 12.02 14.79
C LYS A 160 15.63 10.90 14.81
N GLU A 161 15.53 9.97 15.74
CA GLU A 161 16.43 8.81 15.81
C GLU A 161 16.30 7.95 14.53
N ILE A 162 15.09 7.69 14.08
CA ILE A 162 14.82 6.95 12.84
C ILE A 162 15.39 7.72 11.63
N ASN A 163 15.07 9.01 11.53
CA ASN A 163 15.50 9.85 10.41
C ASN A 163 17.03 10.04 10.37
N SER A 164 17.70 10.05 11.54
CA SER A 164 19.18 10.18 11.58
C SER A 164 19.90 8.99 10.97
N ASN A 165 19.26 7.84 10.91
CA ASN A 165 19.77 6.66 10.21
C ASN A 165 19.45 6.64 8.69
N GLY A 166 18.86 7.72 8.18
CA GLY A 166 18.49 7.85 6.77
C GLY A 166 17.15 7.21 6.40
N TRP A 167 16.36 6.79 7.37
CA TRP A 167 15.07 6.15 7.18
C TRP A 167 13.92 7.12 7.39
N ARG A 168 12.81 6.88 6.68
CA ARG A 168 11.55 7.60 6.89
C ARG A 168 10.77 6.95 8.04
N MET A 169 9.95 7.73 8.71
CA MET A 169 9.05 7.25 9.77
C MET A 169 7.68 6.92 9.20
N ALA A 170 7.09 5.83 9.66
CA ALA A 170 5.67 5.51 9.53
C ALA A 170 5.15 5.05 10.88
N ASN A 171 3.85 5.12 11.13
CA ASN A 171 3.29 4.74 12.42
C ASN A 171 1.87 4.18 12.34
N GLU A 172 1.46 3.52 13.39
CA GLU A 172 0.12 3.00 13.55
C GLU A 172 -0.88 4.11 13.92
N TRP A 173 -0.50 4.97 14.86
CA TRP A 173 -1.37 6.01 15.40
C TRP A 173 -0.96 7.39 14.90
N GLY A 174 -1.96 8.19 14.53
CA GLY A 174 -1.73 9.54 14.04
C GLY A 174 -1.33 10.58 15.10
N VAL A 175 -1.38 10.25 16.37
CA VAL A 175 -1.17 11.21 17.45
C VAL A 175 0.28 11.68 17.51
N ALA A 176 0.49 12.97 17.34
CA ALA A 176 1.77 13.69 17.43
C ALA A 176 2.85 13.34 16.40
N ASN A 177 2.56 12.47 15.42
CA ASN A 177 3.53 12.04 14.40
C ASN A 177 3.15 12.43 12.98
N GLU A 178 2.06 13.15 12.77
CA GLU A 178 1.49 13.42 11.45
C GLU A 178 2.44 14.17 10.53
N TYR A 179 3.29 15.02 11.10
CA TYR A 179 4.24 15.83 10.33
C TYR A 179 5.51 15.09 9.93
N ASP A 180 5.83 14.02 10.67
CA ASP A 180 7.06 13.26 10.50
C ASP A 180 6.84 11.94 9.77
N ALA A 181 5.60 11.45 9.74
CA ALA A 181 5.28 10.16 9.19
C ALA A 181 5.08 10.18 7.68
N THR A 182 5.65 9.21 7.01
CA THR A 182 5.42 8.95 5.58
C THR A 182 3.99 8.47 5.34
N PHE A 183 3.47 7.63 6.23
CA PHE A 183 2.08 7.20 6.26
C PHE A 183 1.67 6.82 7.70
N GLN A 184 0.37 6.78 7.92
CA GLN A 184 -0.24 6.42 9.19
C GLN A 184 -1.35 5.40 8.95
N HIS A 185 -1.31 4.31 9.73
CA HIS A 185 -2.21 3.19 9.53
C HIS A 185 -3.65 3.53 9.95
N TRP A 186 -3.83 4.09 11.13
CA TRP A 186 -5.15 4.33 11.72
C TRP A 186 -5.61 5.78 11.56
N ALA A 187 -5.49 6.34 10.40
CA ALA A 187 -6.02 7.66 10.06
C ALA A 187 -5.71 8.76 11.08
N ALA A 188 -4.73 9.54 10.79
CA ALA A 188 -4.25 10.66 11.60
C ALA A 188 -5.33 11.62 12.07
N ASP A 189 -6.37 11.76 11.31
CA ASP A 189 -7.48 12.64 11.62
C ASP A 189 -8.39 12.16 12.76
N LEU A 190 -8.14 11.01 13.34
CA LEU A 190 -8.92 10.51 14.46
C LEU A 190 -8.94 11.43 15.67
N THR A 191 -7.91 12.20 15.86
CA THR A 191 -7.72 13.05 17.03
C THR A 191 -7.94 14.54 16.77
N TYR A 192 -7.97 14.94 15.52
CA TYR A 192 -8.23 16.34 15.17
C TYR A 192 -9.73 16.60 15.18
N GLY A 193 -10.18 17.44 16.10
CA GLY A 193 -11.60 17.72 16.30
C GLY A 193 -12.28 16.79 17.30
N GLY A 194 -11.57 15.87 17.91
CA GLY A 194 -12.08 14.93 18.92
C GLY A 194 -12.59 13.61 18.36
N ALA A 195 -12.87 12.67 19.25
CA ALA A 195 -13.23 11.28 18.90
C ALA A 195 -14.53 11.15 18.09
N ASN A 196 -15.48 12.03 18.31
CA ASN A 196 -16.76 12.08 17.61
C ASN A 196 -16.67 12.77 16.24
N GLN A 197 -15.53 13.33 15.91
CA GLN A 197 -15.24 13.96 14.62
C GLN A 197 -14.23 13.14 13.80
N LYS A 198 -14.12 11.89 14.10
CA LYS A 198 -13.24 10.95 13.47
C LYS A 198 -13.45 10.91 11.95
N GLY A 199 -12.36 11.05 11.20
CA GLY A 199 -12.41 11.05 9.74
C GLY A 199 -12.91 12.33 9.09
N GLN A 200 -13.21 13.38 9.88
CA GLN A 200 -13.61 14.69 9.34
C GLN A 200 -12.44 15.46 8.73
N ASN A 201 -12.79 16.55 8.05
CA ASN A 201 -11.88 17.61 7.66
C ASN A 201 -11.20 18.21 8.88
N SER A 202 -10.00 17.82 9.17
CA SER A 202 -9.20 18.55 10.14
C SER A 202 -8.51 19.74 9.47
N GLU A 203 -8.23 20.78 10.25
CA GLU A 203 -7.40 21.89 9.76
C GLU A 203 -6.01 21.40 9.31
N VAL A 204 -5.50 20.34 9.94
CA VAL A 204 -4.25 19.69 9.56
C VAL A 204 -4.32 19.10 8.17
N MET A 205 -5.42 18.44 7.80
CA MET A 205 -5.63 17.87 6.46
C MET A 205 -5.57 18.93 5.35
N ARG A 206 -5.93 20.17 5.67
CA ARG A 206 -5.89 21.28 4.72
C ARG A 206 -4.46 21.80 4.49
N PHE A 207 -3.57 21.62 5.45
CA PHE A 207 -2.19 22.07 5.37
C PHE A 207 -1.23 20.97 4.92
N LEU A 208 -1.51 19.73 5.30
CA LEU A 208 -0.70 18.59 4.92
C LEU A 208 -1.10 18.12 3.53
N ARG A 209 -0.23 18.35 2.58
CA ARG A 209 -0.42 17.90 1.21
C ARG A 209 -0.66 16.39 1.18
N ASN A 210 -1.86 16.01 0.76
CA ASN A 210 -2.22 14.63 0.52
C ASN A 210 -1.87 13.70 1.69
N HIS A 211 -2.23 14.12 2.89
CA HIS A 211 -2.05 13.30 4.07
C HIS A 211 -2.71 11.93 3.87
N GLN A 212 -1.92 10.89 4.07
CA GLN A 212 -2.37 9.53 3.81
C GLN A 212 -3.16 9.00 4.99
N LYS A 213 -4.38 8.56 4.71
CA LYS A 213 -5.24 7.82 5.63
C LYS A 213 -5.34 6.37 5.19
N ASP A 214 -5.56 5.51 6.14
CA ASP A 214 -6.05 4.18 5.83
C ASP A 214 -7.54 4.25 5.43
N SER A 215 -7.83 4.01 4.18
CA SER A 215 -9.19 3.99 3.65
C SER A 215 -10.06 2.90 4.30
N TRP A 216 -9.43 1.89 4.87
CA TRP A 216 -10.10 0.84 5.61
C TRP A 216 -10.83 1.38 6.85
N VAL A 217 -10.26 2.32 7.58
CA VAL A 217 -10.93 2.99 8.70
C VAL A 217 -12.15 3.76 8.21
N ALA A 218 -12.06 4.40 7.05
CA ALA A 218 -13.18 5.09 6.44
C ALA A 218 -14.32 4.15 6.06
N ASP A 219 -14.01 2.92 5.71
CA ASP A 219 -15.01 1.90 5.34
C ASP A 219 -15.61 1.16 6.55
N TYR A 220 -15.19 1.49 7.77
CA TYR A 220 -15.59 0.76 8.98
C TYR A 220 -16.87 1.35 9.59
N PRO A 221 -18.03 0.68 9.51
CA PRO A 221 -19.30 1.24 9.95
C PRO A 221 -19.35 1.60 11.43
N SER A 222 -18.65 0.84 12.29
CA SER A 222 -18.60 1.08 13.74
C SER A 222 -17.93 2.40 14.12
N TYR A 223 -17.17 2.99 13.20
CA TYR A 223 -16.51 4.28 13.36
C TYR A 223 -17.19 5.41 12.59
N GLY A 224 -18.41 5.20 12.11
CA GLY A 224 -19.10 6.15 11.25
C GLY A 224 -18.69 6.05 9.78
N GLY A 225 -18.48 4.82 9.29
CA GLY A 225 -17.87 4.52 8.00
C GLY A 225 -18.35 5.33 6.80
N ALA A 226 -19.67 5.57 6.66
CA ALA A 226 -20.17 6.36 5.54
C ALA A 226 -19.67 7.82 5.58
N ALA A 227 -19.62 8.41 6.78
CA ALA A 227 -19.14 9.78 6.97
C ALA A 227 -17.60 9.90 6.80
N MET A 228 -16.90 8.79 6.89
CA MET A 228 -15.43 8.77 6.88
C MET A 228 -14.83 8.60 5.48
N MET A 229 -15.63 8.61 4.43
CA MET A 229 -15.16 8.53 3.04
C MET A 229 -14.55 9.87 2.58
N PRO A 230 -13.26 10.11 2.76
CA PRO A 230 -12.64 11.37 2.38
C PRO A 230 -12.50 11.49 0.86
N LEU A 231 -12.69 12.69 0.32
CA LEU A 231 -12.47 12.94 -1.11
C LEU A 231 -11.02 12.72 -1.54
N LEU A 232 -10.06 12.97 -0.66
CA LEU A 232 -8.65 12.71 -0.93
C LEU A 232 -8.32 11.22 -1.00
N GLY A 233 -9.22 10.36 -0.53
CA GLY A 233 -8.98 8.94 -0.45
C GLY A 233 -8.05 8.57 0.72
N GLY A 234 -7.40 7.46 0.62
CA GLY A 234 -6.43 6.95 1.57
C GLY A 234 -5.84 5.64 1.06
N TYR A 235 -4.68 5.28 1.57
CA TYR A 235 -4.09 3.99 1.26
C TYR A 235 -4.79 2.88 2.03
N ASN A 236 -4.92 1.76 1.37
CA ASN A 236 -5.41 0.54 1.97
C ASN A 236 -4.21 -0.39 2.21
N MET A 237 -3.68 -0.37 3.43
CA MET A 237 -2.68 -1.34 3.83
C MET A 237 -3.30 -2.73 3.86
N LYS A 238 -2.85 -3.60 2.99
CA LYS A 238 -3.27 -4.99 2.94
C LYS A 238 -2.11 -5.91 3.23
N ASP A 239 -2.34 -6.85 4.13
CA ASP A 239 -1.45 -7.97 4.33
C ASP A 239 -1.52 -8.86 3.09
N PHE A 240 -0.46 -8.92 2.34
CA PHE A 240 -0.36 -9.83 1.21
C PHE A 240 -0.16 -11.28 1.70
N GLU A 241 0.68 -11.42 2.74
CA GLU A 241 0.91 -12.67 3.46
C GLU A 241 0.91 -12.38 4.97
N GLY A 242 -0.20 -11.93 5.53
CA GLY A 242 -0.27 -11.47 6.91
C GLY A 242 -0.65 -12.55 7.91
N TRP A 243 -0.46 -12.24 9.17
CA TRP A 243 -0.86 -13.06 10.32
C TRP A 243 -2.38 -13.23 10.45
N GLN A 244 -3.15 -12.33 9.89
CA GLN A 244 -4.63 -12.41 9.82
C GLN A 244 -5.12 -13.33 8.71
N GLY A 245 -4.24 -14.03 8.05
CA GLY A 245 -4.50 -14.85 6.90
C GLY A 245 -4.01 -14.22 5.60
N ARG A 246 -3.99 -15.01 4.55
CA ARG A 246 -3.55 -14.54 3.24
C ARG A 246 -4.66 -13.84 2.54
N ASN A 247 -4.37 -12.66 1.98
CA ASN A 247 -5.19 -12.11 0.95
C ASN A 247 -4.90 -12.83 -0.37
N ASP A 248 -5.96 -13.10 -1.08
CA ASP A 248 -5.89 -13.55 -2.46
C ASP A 248 -5.17 -12.49 -3.31
N TYR A 249 -4.27 -12.91 -4.21
CA TYR A 249 -3.50 -11.99 -5.04
C TYR A 249 -4.41 -11.11 -5.91
N ASP A 250 -5.43 -11.71 -6.54
CA ASP A 250 -6.36 -10.96 -7.38
C ASP A 250 -7.16 -9.94 -6.55
N THR A 251 -7.54 -10.30 -5.32
CA THR A 251 -8.16 -9.40 -4.35
C THR A 251 -7.23 -8.25 -3.96
N TYR A 252 -5.95 -8.52 -3.76
CA TYR A 252 -4.94 -7.51 -3.48
C TYR A 252 -4.83 -6.50 -4.64
N ILE A 253 -4.74 -6.98 -5.89
CA ILE A 253 -4.70 -6.12 -7.08
C ILE A 253 -5.99 -5.29 -7.22
N THR A 254 -7.15 -5.89 -6.97
CA THR A 254 -8.42 -5.15 -6.95
C THR A 254 -8.41 -3.99 -5.95
N ASN A 255 -7.91 -4.21 -4.74
CA ASN A 255 -7.78 -3.15 -3.74
C ASN A 255 -6.81 -2.06 -4.17
N LEU A 256 -5.65 -2.45 -4.73
CA LEU A 256 -4.63 -1.53 -5.20
C LEU A 256 -5.21 -0.56 -6.25
N PHE A 257 -5.89 -1.07 -7.25
CA PHE A 257 -6.46 -0.24 -8.32
C PHE A 257 -7.72 0.51 -7.91
N THR A 258 -8.49 -0.01 -6.96
CA THR A 258 -9.68 0.69 -6.46
C THR A 258 -9.34 1.85 -5.53
N HIS A 259 -8.35 1.68 -4.65
CA HIS A 259 -8.03 2.67 -3.60
C HIS A 259 -6.69 3.36 -3.79
N ASP A 260 -5.61 2.60 -3.92
CA ASP A 260 -4.26 3.15 -3.78
C ASP A 260 -3.81 3.92 -5.02
N VAL A 261 -4.16 3.49 -6.21
CA VAL A 261 -3.78 4.16 -7.47
C VAL A 261 -4.39 5.55 -7.55
N THR A 262 -5.67 5.70 -7.21
CA THR A 262 -6.35 7.00 -7.21
C THR A 262 -5.78 7.93 -6.13
N THR A 263 -5.46 7.41 -4.95
CA THR A 263 -4.82 8.18 -3.89
C THR A 263 -3.44 8.65 -4.30
N LYS A 264 -2.62 7.77 -4.87
CA LYS A 264 -1.30 8.12 -5.38
C LYS A 264 -1.37 9.19 -6.48
N PHE A 265 -2.35 9.09 -7.37
CA PHE A 265 -2.59 10.12 -8.39
C PHE A 265 -2.85 11.49 -7.76
N ILE A 266 -3.76 11.57 -6.81
CA ILE A 266 -4.11 12.80 -6.11
C ILE A 266 -2.91 13.42 -5.40
N GLN A 267 -2.00 12.62 -4.85
CA GLN A 267 -0.83 13.08 -4.10
C GLN A 267 0.20 13.84 -4.95
N HIS A 268 0.12 13.80 -6.26
CA HIS A 268 0.96 14.63 -7.13
C HIS A 268 0.50 16.10 -7.20
N TYR A 269 -0.64 16.42 -6.60
CA TYR A 269 -1.25 17.75 -6.65
C TYR A 269 -1.32 18.36 -5.25
N GLU A 270 -1.20 19.67 -5.16
CA GLU A 270 -1.27 20.46 -3.92
C GLU A 270 -2.67 21.05 -3.72
N ILE A 271 -3.22 20.95 -2.51
CA ILE A 271 -4.54 21.50 -2.18
C ILE A 271 -4.46 23.03 -2.17
N ILE A 272 -5.30 23.67 -2.97
CA ILE A 272 -5.40 25.13 -3.06
C ILE A 272 -6.75 25.69 -2.66
N LYS A 273 -7.81 24.84 -2.60
CA LYS A 273 -9.17 25.24 -2.20
C LYS A 273 -9.87 24.06 -1.57
N TRP A 274 -10.61 24.37 -0.52
CA TRP A 274 -11.43 23.40 0.19
C TRP A 274 -12.82 23.99 0.48
N VAL A 275 -13.88 23.28 0.11
CA VAL A 275 -15.26 23.70 0.32
C VAL A 275 -15.96 22.67 1.20
N ASP A 276 -16.39 23.12 2.37
CA ASP A 276 -17.19 22.34 3.31
C ASP A 276 -18.65 22.29 2.88
N GLY A 277 -19.31 21.19 3.22
CA GLY A 277 -20.76 21.08 3.20
C GLY A 277 -21.39 21.49 4.51
N ASP A 278 -22.69 21.20 4.65
CA ASP A 278 -23.42 21.43 5.89
C ASP A 278 -23.09 20.36 6.93
N PRO A 279 -23.09 20.70 8.24
CA PRO A 279 -22.90 19.72 9.30
C PRO A 279 -23.97 18.64 9.28
N VAL A 280 -23.57 17.39 9.38
CA VAL A 280 -24.46 16.21 9.43
C VAL A 280 -24.06 15.30 10.58
N SER A 281 -24.93 14.36 10.93
CA SER A 281 -24.63 13.30 11.89
C SER A 281 -24.70 11.96 11.19
N ALA A 282 -23.68 11.11 11.43
CA ALA A 282 -23.61 9.78 10.85
C ALA A 282 -22.95 8.80 11.83
N GLY A 283 -23.68 7.78 12.24
CA GLY A 283 -23.18 6.81 13.22
C GLY A 283 -22.78 7.47 14.53
N ALA A 284 -21.53 7.24 14.96
CA ALA A 284 -20.97 7.85 16.17
C ALA A 284 -20.46 9.29 15.97
N ALA A 285 -20.38 9.75 14.74
CA ALA A 285 -19.95 11.11 14.43
C ALA A 285 -21.13 12.09 14.56
N THR A 286 -20.95 13.12 15.38
CA THR A 286 -21.89 14.22 15.53
C THR A 286 -21.27 15.51 15.05
N ASN A 287 -22.07 16.36 14.38
CA ASN A 287 -21.57 17.59 13.76
C ASN A 287 -20.42 17.34 12.75
N TRP A 288 -20.52 16.26 12.03
CA TRP A 288 -19.63 15.96 10.92
C TRP A 288 -19.79 17.01 9.82
N ILE A 289 -18.69 17.53 9.32
CA ILE A 289 -18.68 18.46 8.20
C ILE A 289 -18.03 17.77 7.00
N PRO A 290 -18.83 17.24 6.06
CA PRO A 290 -18.27 16.64 4.84
C PRO A 290 -17.58 17.68 3.98
N GLU A 291 -16.44 17.36 3.42
CA GLU A 291 -15.91 18.12 2.31
C GLU A 291 -16.75 17.86 1.06
N MET A 292 -17.12 18.93 0.34
CA MET A 292 -17.92 18.84 -0.88
C MET A 292 -17.11 19.06 -2.15
N GLU A 293 -16.08 19.89 -2.07
CA GLU A 293 -15.17 20.14 -3.19
C GLU A 293 -13.77 20.40 -2.67
N ILE A 294 -12.80 19.76 -3.30
CA ILE A 294 -11.37 20.05 -3.09
C ILE A 294 -10.76 20.37 -4.45
N THR A 295 -10.10 21.51 -4.56
CA THR A 295 -9.32 21.88 -5.74
C THR A 295 -7.84 21.74 -5.43
N LEU A 296 -7.14 21.07 -6.33
CA LEU A 296 -5.70 20.86 -6.23
C LEU A 296 -5.03 21.35 -7.53
N LYS A 297 -3.74 21.58 -7.46
CA LYS A 297 -2.93 22.08 -8.57
C LYS A 297 -1.54 21.45 -8.52
N ASP A 298 -0.98 21.13 -9.67
CA ASP A 298 0.43 20.77 -9.77
C ASP A 298 1.31 22.01 -10.06
N ASP A 299 2.63 21.81 -10.11
CA ASP A 299 3.59 22.90 -10.34
C ASP A 299 3.47 23.55 -11.73
N ASP A 300 2.90 22.84 -12.71
CA ASP A 300 2.66 23.39 -14.07
C ASP A 300 1.29 24.06 -14.20
N GLY A 301 0.51 24.10 -13.15
CA GLY A 301 -0.79 24.74 -13.13
C GLY A 301 -1.95 23.85 -13.59
N ASN A 302 -1.73 22.55 -13.77
CA ASN A 302 -2.83 21.62 -14.01
C ASN A 302 -3.75 21.56 -12.80
N LYS A 303 -5.05 21.68 -13.05
CA LYS A 303 -6.06 21.82 -12.01
C LYS A 303 -6.86 20.52 -11.88
N LEU A 304 -6.79 19.91 -10.69
CA LEU A 304 -7.57 18.75 -10.30
C LEU A 304 -8.67 19.16 -9.36
N VAL A 305 -9.92 18.80 -9.67
CA VAL A 305 -11.09 19.10 -8.82
C VAL A 305 -11.75 17.80 -8.42
N LEU A 306 -11.91 17.61 -7.11
CA LEU A 306 -12.63 16.49 -6.52
C LEU A 306 -13.96 16.99 -5.98
N THR A 307 -15.05 16.33 -6.34
CA THR A 307 -16.40 16.67 -5.87
C THR A 307 -17.12 15.44 -5.33
N ARG A 308 -17.97 15.68 -4.34
CA ARG A 308 -18.86 14.68 -3.74
C ARG A 308 -20.26 14.81 -4.31
N GLY A 309 -20.95 13.70 -4.50
CA GLY A 309 -22.29 13.69 -5.11
C GLY A 309 -23.41 14.15 -4.17
N SER A 310 -23.25 14.01 -2.85
CA SER A 310 -24.25 14.41 -1.84
C SER A 310 -23.58 14.80 -0.53
N ASN A 311 -24.20 15.73 0.20
CA ASN A 311 -23.80 16.06 1.59
C ASN A 311 -24.39 15.11 2.63
N ASN A 312 -25.41 14.32 2.24
CA ASN A 312 -26.08 13.41 3.16
C ASN A 312 -25.40 12.03 3.18
N PRO A 313 -24.82 11.59 4.32
CA PRO A 313 -24.17 10.29 4.44
C PRO A 313 -25.08 9.07 4.19
N ASP A 314 -26.40 9.24 4.28
CA ASP A 314 -27.37 8.18 4.03
C ASP A 314 -27.64 7.98 2.52
N ASP A 315 -27.23 8.92 1.68
CA ASP A 315 -27.35 8.79 0.23
C ASP A 315 -26.19 7.98 -0.34
N ASP A 316 -26.46 7.09 -1.27
CA ASP A 316 -25.40 6.39 -2.00
C ASP A 316 -24.44 7.37 -2.70
N ALA A 317 -24.96 8.48 -3.21
CA ALA A 317 -24.20 9.55 -3.84
C ALA A 317 -23.18 10.24 -2.91
N TYR A 318 -23.31 10.11 -1.60
CA TYR A 318 -22.30 10.61 -0.66
C TYR A 318 -20.92 9.98 -0.90
N ARG A 319 -20.90 8.71 -1.28
CA ARG A 319 -19.68 7.95 -1.56
C ARG A 319 -19.16 8.16 -2.98
N GLU A 320 -19.97 8.72 -3.86
CA GLU A 320 -19.57 9.01 -5.23
C GLU A 320 -18.61 10.19 -5.27
N ARG A 321 -17.53 10.00 -6.00
CA ARG A 321 -16.52 11.02 -6.22
C ARG A 321 -16.36 11.24 -7.72
N THR A 322 -16.31 12.51 -8.13
CA THR A 322 -15.90 12.88 -9.49
C THR A 322 -14.58 13.63 -9.44
N MET A 323 -13.63 13.21 -10.24
CA MET A 323 -12.36 13.91 -10.42
C MET A 323 -12.29 14.47 -11.83
N THR A 324 -12.04 15.78 -11.94
CA THR A 324 -11.80 16.46 -13.22
C THR A 324 -10.39 17.03 -13.24
N LEU A 325 -9.69 16.79 -14.34
CA LEU A 325 -8.36 17.37 -14.61
C LEU A 325 -8.48 18.34 -15.77
N ASN A 326 -8.19 19.63 -15.53
CA ASN A 326 -8.35 20.68 -16.52
C ASN A 326 -9.73 20.66 -17.20
N GLY A 327 -10.79 20.42 -16.41
CA GLY A 327 -12.16 20.38 -16.86
C GLY A 327 -12.64 19.08 -17.52
N LYS A 328 -11.76 18.07 -17.69
CA LYS A 328 -12.11 16.75 -18.25
C LYS A 328 -12.25 15.74 -17.12
N ILE A 329 -13.30 14.92 -17.14
CA ILE A 329 -13.51 13.85 -16.16
C ILE A 329 -12.43 12.79 -16.37
N VAL A 330 -11.68 12.49 -15.30
CA VAL A 330 -10.66 11.44 -15.28
C VAL A 330 -11.03 10.28 -14.36
N ALA A 331 -11.93 10.49 -13.40
CA ALA A 331 -12.48 9.43 -12.56
C ALA A 331 -13.89 9.79 -12.07
N LYS A 332 -14.71 8.78 -11.85
CA LYS A 332 -16.08 8.92 -11.34
C LYS A 332 -16.55 7.65 -10.66
N GLY A 333 -17.55 7.78 -9.76
CA GLY A 333 -18.18 6.68 -9.07
C GLY A 333 -17.72 6.49 -7.64
N ALA A 334 -18.26 5.48 -6.98
CA ALA A 334 -17.95 5.12 -5.61
C ALA A 334 -16.97 3.93 -5.57
N PRO A 335 -15.98 3.93 -4.65
CA PRO A 335 -15.11 2.78 -4.47
C PRO A 335 -15.89 1.57 -3.95
N SER A 336 -15.36 0.37 -4.17
CA SER A 336 -15.91 -0.86 -3.62
C SER A 336 -15.88 -0.81 -2.08
N ARG A 337 -16.96 -1.20 -1.43
CA ARG A 337 -17.02 -1.33 0.02
C ARG A 337 -16.37 -2.62 0.48
N GLY A 338 -15.39 -2.51 1.35
CA GLY A 338 -14.97 -3.59 2.21
C GLY A 338 -15.76 -3.56 3.51
N ASP A 339 -16.99 -4.03 3.53
CA ASP A 339 -17.69 -4.25 4.80
C ASP A 339 -17.04 -5.44 5.50
N ARG A 340 -16.70 -5.28 6.77
CA ARG A 340 -16.01 -6.30 7.56
C ARG A 340 -16.94 -7.27 8.29
N THR A 341 -18.20 -7.35 7.93
CA THR A 341 -19.04 -8.41 8.47
C THR A 341 -18.69 -9.73 7.78
N ASP A 342 -18.66 -10.81 8.53
CA ASP A 342 -18.44 -12.15 7.95
C ASP A 342 -19.44 -12.47 6.84
N ALA A 343 -20.64 -11.92 6.91
CA ALA A 343 -21.65 -12.03 5.87
C ALA A 343 -21.24 -11.30 4.58
N ASP A 344 -20.60 -10.16 4.67
CA ASP A 344 -20.15 -9.38 3.51
C ASP A 344 -18.91 -9.99 2.86
N ILE A 345 -18.03 -10.60 3.67
CA ILE A 345 -16.91 -11.40 3.17
C ILE A 345 -17.42 -12.65 2.42
N GLN A 346 -18.44 -13.31 2.93
CA GLN A 346 -19.03 -14.50 2.32
C GLN A 346 -19.91 -14.19 1.10
N ASN A 347 -20.58 -13.04 1.07
CA ASN A 347 -21.47 -12.62 0.00
C ASN A 347 -20.77 -11.80 -1.13
N GLY A 348 -19.47 -11.68 -1.04
CA GLY A 348 -18.71 -10.79 -1.92
C GLY A 348 -18.87 -9.33 -1.52
N ARG A 349 -17.83 -8.56 -1.77
CA ARG A 349 -17.85 -7.10 -1.57
C ARG A 349 -18.98 -6.50 -2.38
N LYS A 350 -19.71 -5.55 -1.79
CA LYS A 350 -20.58 -4.70 -2.58
C LYS A 350 -19.70 -3.96 -3.58
N ARG A 351 -19.75 -4.36 -4.83
CA ARG A 351 -18.95 -3.75 -5.90
C ARG A 351 -19.26 -2.27 -5.98
N GLY A 352 -18.22 -1.48 -6.03
CA GLY A 352 -18.33 -0.07 -6.33
C GLY A 352 -18.70 0.19 -7.79
N THR A 353 -18.81 1.44 -8.11
CA THR A 353 -19.07 1.95 -9.46
C THR A 353 -17.90 2.74 -10.02
N GLU A 354 -16.78 2.77 -9.32
CA GLU A 354 -15.61 3.57 -9.68
C GLU A 354 -15.06 3.11 -11.03
N SER A 355 -14.84 4.09 -11.91
CA SER A 355 -14.12 3.94 -13.16
C SER A 355 -13.25 5.17 -13.41
N TYR A 356 -12.10 4.97 -14.06
CA TYR A 356 -11.18 6.05 -14.34
C TYR A 356 -10.33 5.82 -15.59
N LEU A 357 -9.84 6.90 -16.13
CA LEU A 357 -8.72 6.98 -17.06
C LEU A 357 -7.77 8.06 -16.54
N LEU A 358 -6.75 7.65 -15.78
CA LEU A 358 -5.85 8.56 -15.07
C LEU A 358 -4.57 8.78 -15.86
N PRO A 359 -4.26 10.02 -16.28
CA PRO A 359 -2.97 10.36 -16.86
C PRO A 359 -1.83 10.10 -15.87
N TRP A 360 -0.83 9.36 -16.28
CA TRP A 360 0.36 9.08 -15.48
C TRP A 360 1.60 9.61 -16.20
N ILE A 361 2.08 10.72 -15.68
CA ILE A 361 3.13 11.54 -16.31
C ILE A 361 4.41 11.57 -15.51
N TRP A 362 4.49 10.74 -14.46
CA TRP A 362 5.61 10.74 -13.52
C TRP A 362 6.36 9.41 -13.54
N ASP A 363 7.67 9.53 -13.40
CA ASP A 363 8.52 8.39 -13.04
C ASP A 363 8.28 8.01 -11.59
N SER A 364 8.01 6.73 -11.34
CA SER A 364 7.60 6.23 -10.01
C SER A 364 8.74 6.22 -8.99
N GLU A 365 10.00 6.21 -9.43
CA GLU A 365 11.15 6.24 -8.53
C GLU A 365 11.53 7.67 -8.14
N THR A 366 11.58 8.56 -9.12
CA THR A 366 12.07 9.92 -8.93
C THR A 366 10.96 10.94 -8.66
N GLY A 367 9.70 10.62 -8.98
CA GLY A 367 8.57 11.54 -8.96
C GLY A 367 8.64 12.65 -10.01
N LYS A 368 9.64 12.64 -10.87
CA LYS A 368 9.81 13.63 -11.93
C LYS A 368 8.94 13.29 -13.14
N LYS A 369 8.58 14.31 -13.89
CA LYS A 369 7.84 14.12 -15.14
C LYS A 369 8.67 13.35 -16.16
N VAL A 370 8.02 12.41 -16.83
CA VAL A 370 8.60 11.65 -17.95
C VAL A 370 8.49 12.45 -19.25
N ALA A 371 9.20 12.02 -20.28
CA ALA A 371 9.03 12.55 -21.61
C ALA A 371 7.62 12.30 -22.14
N ALA A 372 7.13 13.15 -23.06
CA ALA A 372 5.75 13.06 -23.57
C ALA A 372 5.41 11.69 -24.17
N ASP A 373 6.36 11.03 -24.84
CA ASP A 373 6.15 9.72 -25.44
C ASP A 373 6.12 8.58 -24.38
N ASP A 374 6.64 8.82 -23.19
CA ASP A 374 6.65 7.86 -22.07
C ASP A 374 5.46 8.03 -21.12
N GLU A 375 4.61 9.01 -21.37
CA GLU A 375 3.35 9.17 -20.64
C GLU A 375 2.43 8.00 -20.93
N LYS A 376 1.62 7.61 -19.94
CA LYS A 376 0.63 6.55 -20.04
C LYS A 376 -0.66 6.92 -19.32
N LEU A 377 -1.72 6.16 -19.55
CA LEU A 377 -2.99 6.32 -18.86
C LEU A 377 -3.35 4.99 -18.20
N TYR A 378 -3.78 5.03 -16.93
CA TYR A 378 -4.33 3.84 -16.27
C TYR A 378 -5.83 3.84 -16.37
N HIS A 379 -6.39 2.72 -16.78
CA HIS A 379 -7.83 2.51 -16.88
C HIS A 379 -8.30 1.40 -15.97
N TRP A 380 -9.41 1.68 -15.30
CA TRP A 380 -10.11 0.75 -14.41
C TRP A 380 -11.60 0.95 -14.56
N ASN A 381 -12.35 -0.12 -14.59
CA ASN A 381 -13.81 -0.10 -14.49
C ASN A 381 -14.26 -1.24 -13.57
N THR A 382 -14.67 -0.91 -12.35
CA THR A 382 -15.07 -1.90 -11.36
C THR A 382 -16.17 -2.82 -11.87
N GLN A 383 -17.12 -2.29 -12.63
CA GLN A 383 -18.24 -3.07 -13.18
C GLN A 383 -17.96 -3.70 -14.54
N GLY A 384 -16.88 -3.31 -15.20
CA GLY A 384 -16.60 -3.67 -16.56
C GLY A 384 -17.53 -2.97 -17.59
N GLY A 385 -17.33 -3.30 -18.86
CA GLY A 385 -18.11 -2.75 -19.94
C GLY A 385 -17.37 -1.63 -20.72
N THR A 386 -18.13 -0.91 -21.52
CA THR A 386 -17.60 0.10 -22.46
C THR A 386 -17.81 1.50 -21.90
N THR A 387 -16.75 2.31 -21.89
CA THR A 387 -16.76 3.71 -21.45
C THR A 387 -16.00 4.58 -22.43
N THR A 388 -16.42 5.85 -22.57
CA THR A 388 -15.77 6.84 -23.42
C THR A 388 -15.19 7.96 -22.58
N TRP A 389 -13.94 8.34 -22.87
CA TRP A 389 -13.15 9.30 -22.10
C TRP A 389 -12.54 10.35 -23.00
N ASP A 390 -12.52 11.59 -22.50
CA ASP A 390 -11.71 12.65 -23.10
C ASP A 390 -10.23 12.37 -22.84
N LEU A 391 -9.41 12.49 -23.87
CA LEU A 391 -7.98 12.35 -23.74
C LEU A 391 -7.31 13.64 -23.26
N PRO A 392 -6.19 13.54 -22.50
CA PRO A 392 -5.42 14.71 -22.11
C PRO A 392 -4.86 15.46 -23.31
N GLU A 393 -4.49 16.71 -23.11
CA GLU A 393 -3.69 17.45 -24.08
C GLU A 393 -2.41 16.67 -24.40
N GLY A 394 -2.00 16.68 -25.67
CA GLY A 394 -0.88 15.87 -26.18
C GLY A 394 -1.28 14.47 -26.65
N TRP A 395 -2.49 14.01 -26.33
CA TRP A 395 -3.05 12.74 -26.82
C TRP A 395 -4.17 12.92 -27.85
N THR A 396 -4.80 14.07 -27.87
CA THR A 396 -6.03 14.34 -28.64
C THR A 396 -5.85 14.26 -30.15
N ASN A 397 -4.64 14.46 -30.65
CA ASN A 397 -4.30 14.44 -32.08
C ASN A 397 -3.69 13.11 -32.54
N LEU A 398 -3.57 12.13 -31.66
CA LEU A 398 -3.15 10.78 -32.01
C LEU A 398 -4.21 10.12 -32.91
N LYS A 399 -3.79 9.29 -33.87
CA LYS A 399 -4.70 8.49 -34.68
C LYS A 399 -5.32 7.36 -33.88
N ASP A 400 -4.50 6.70 -33.11
CA ASP A 400 -4.85 5.57 -32.25
C ASP A 400 -3.94 5.49 -31.04
N VAL A 401 -4.32 4.66 -30.10
CA VAL A 401 -3.55 4.31 -28.91
C VAL A 401 -3.46 2.80 -28.77
N LYS A 402 -2.48 2.35 -28.00
CA LYS A 402 -2.33 0.94 -27.63
C LYS A 402 -2.90 0.72 -26.24
N VAL A 403 -3.76 -0.28 -26.08
CA VAL A 403 -4.40 -0.66 -24.83
C VAL A 403 -3.95 -2.05 -24.44
N TYR A 404 -3.41 -2.20 -23.24
CA TYR A 404 -2.94 -3.48 -22.71
C TYR A 404 -3.71 -3.83 -21.45
N LYS A 405 -4.13 -5.08 -21.33
CA LYS A 405 -4.59 -5.66 -20.07
C LYS A 405 -3.40 -5.94 -19.18
N LEU A 406 -3.42 -5.45 -17.95
CA LEU A 406 -2.39 -5.70 -16.96
C LEU A 406 -2.69 -6.96 -16.14
N THR A 407 -1.73 -7.85 -16.08
CA THR A 407 -1.74 -9.06 -15.27
C THR A 407 -0.41 -9.18 -14.53
N ASP A 408 -0.24 -10.22 -13.71
CA ASP A 408 1.05 -10.53 -13.08
C ASP A 408 2.13 -11.02 -14.08
N LEU A 409 1.78 -11.14 -15.35
CA LEU A 409 2.71 -11.31 -16.47
C LEU A 409 3.02 -9.99 -17.21
N GLY A 410 2.50 -8.89 -16.74
CA GLY A 410 2.67 -7.57 -17.33
C GLY A 410 1.58 -7.19 -18.33
N LYS A 411 1.97 -6.38 -19.32
CA LYS A 411 1.09 -5.97 -20.42
C LYS A 411 0.80 -7.17 -21.32
N THR A 412 -0.48 -7.49 -21.47
CA THR A 412 -1.01 -8.58 -22.28
C THR A 412 -2.16 -8.08 -23.16
N GLU A 413 -2.61 -8.89 -24.10
CA GLU A 413 -3.81 -8.64 -24.92
C GLU A 413 -3.80 -7.24 -25.56
N GLU A 414 -2.72 -6.90 -26.28
CA GLU A 414 -2.61 -5.62 -26.98
C GLU A 414 -3.79 -5.40 -27.93
N LYS A 415 -4.42 -4.23 -27.80
CA LYS A 415 -5.43 -3.74 -28.73
C LYS A 415 -5.06 -2.36 -29.24
N THR A 416 -5.30 -2.11 -30.52
CA THR A 416 -5.23 -0.77 -31.09
C THR A 416 -6.61 -0.15 -31.08
N VAL A 417 -6.75 1.02 -30.45
CA VAL A 417 -8.02 1.73 -30.30
C VAL A 417 -7.92 3.09 -30.97
N GLU A 418 -8.87 3.36 -31.86
CA GLU A 418 -8.92 4.62 -32.62
C GLU A 418 -9.27 5.80 -31.69
N VAL A 419 -8.60 6.93 -31.90
CA VAL A 419 -8.95 8.20 -31.27
C VAL A 419 -9.89 8.97 -32.18
N LYS A 420 -11.08 9.33 -31.65
CA LYS A 420 -12.10 10.08 -32.39
C LYS A 420 -12.46 11.36 -31.64
N ASN A 421 -12.30 12.52 -32.28
CA ASN A 421 -12.63 13.82 -31.68
C ASN A 421 -11.95 14.05 -30.32
N GLY A 422 -10.69 13.60 -30.16
CA GLY A 422 -9.96 13.71 -28.91
C GLY A 422 -10.45 12.77 -27.80
N GLN A 423 -11.26 11.76 -28.14
CA GLN A 423 -11.81 10.79 -27.22
C GLN A 423 -11.38 9.37 -27.57
N VAL A 424 -11.40 8.51 -26.57
CA VAL A 424 -11.17 7.07 -26.69
C VAL A 424 -12.32 6.30 -26.03
N THR A 425 -12.77 5.23 -26.71
CA THR A 425 -13.78 4.32 -26.15
C THR A 425 -13.10 3.01 -25.76
N LEU A 426 -13.15 2.68 -24.48
CA LEU A 426 -12.47 1.53 -23.92
C LEU A 426 -13.49 0.48 -23.47
N GLU A 427 -13.21 -0.77 -23.83
CA GLU A 427 -13.90 -1.94 -23.33
C GLU A 427 -13.03 -2.62 -22.28
N ALA A 428 -13.55 -2.85 -21.10
CA ALA A 428 -12.82 -3.43 -19.98
C ALA A 428 -13.59 -4.59 -19.35
N GLU A 429 -12.87 -5.59 -18.89
CA GLU A 429 -13.38 -6.58 -17.95
C GLU A 429 -13.58 -5.94 -16.57
N ALA A 430 -14.55 -6.45 -15.80
CA ALA A 430 -14.78 -5.97 -14.44
C ALA A 430 -13.54 -6.19 -13.56
N GLU A 431 -13.26 -5.23 -12.69
CA GLU A 431 -12.17 -5.31 -11.70
C GLU A 431 -10.81 -5.71 -12.31
N THR A 432 -10.51 -5.18 -13.48
CA THR A 432 -9.30 -5.49 -14.25
C THR A 432 -8.57 -4.20 -14.63
N PRO A 433 -7.27 -4.10 -14.33
CA PRO A 433 -6.49 -2.94 -14.73
C PRO A 433 -6.03 -3.01 -16.19
N TYR A 434 -5.96 -1.83 -16.80
CA TYR A 434 -5.42 -1.63 -18.13
C TYR A 434 -4.46 -0.45 -18.14
N VAL A 435 -3.51 -0.46 -19.06
CA VAL A 435 -2.66 0.68 -19.36
C VAL A 435 -2.83 1.06 -20.83
N VAL A 436 -2.91 2.36 -21.09
CA VAL A 436 -3.00 2.95 -22.42
C VAL A 436 -1.72 3.70 -22.71
N CYS A 437 -1.10 3.38 -23.85
CA CYS A 437 0.17 3.93 -24.30
C CYS A 437 0.03 4.59 -25.67
N LYS A 438 0.90 5.55 -25.97
CA LYS A 438 0.92 6.24 -27.26
C LYS A 438 1.40 5.35 -28.42
N GLY A 439 2.18 4.33 -28.12
CA GLY A 439 2.72 3.36 -29.07
C GLY A 439 2.88 1.99 -28.43
N GLU A 440 3.50 1.07 -29.16
CA GLU A 440 3.84 -0.24 -28.61
C GLU A 440 4.85 -0.13 -27.48
N GLU A 441 4.59 -0.82 -26.39
CA GLU A 441 5.41 -0.84 -25.19
C GLU A 441 5.78 -2.27 -24.79
N GLY A 442 7.06 -2.50 -24.48
CA GLY A 442 7.54 -3.73 -23.89
C GLY A 442 7.21 -3.82 -22.39
N ASN A 443 7.34 -5.01 -21.83
CA ASN A 443 7.23 -5.23 -20.40
C ASN A 443 8.55 -4.88 -19.69
N ILE A 444 8.43 -4.61 -18.38
CA ILE A 444 9.57 -4.56 -17.47
C ILE A 444 10.32 -5.90 -17.59
N ASN A 445 11.64 -5.84 -17.70
CA ASN A 445 12.45 -7.05 -17.75
C ASN A 445 12.52 -7.70 -16.36
N VAL A 446 11.96 -8.89 -16.24
CA VAL A 446 11.90 -9.65 -14.99
C VAL A 446 12.58 -10.98 -15.17
N THR A 447 13.43 -11.35 -14.21
CA THR A 447 14.00 -12.68 -14.06
C THR A 447 13.40 -13.38 -12.85
N TRP A 448 13.41 -14.71 -12.82
CA TRP A 448 12.78 -15.51 -11.76
C TRP A 448 13.78 -16.48 -11.11
N SER A 449 15.05 -16.14 -11.13
CA SER A 449 16.14 -17.05 -10.73
C SER A 449 17.05 -16.54 -9.62
N GLU A 450 16.83 -15.34 -9.13
CA GLU A 450 17.71 -14.75 -8.10
C GLU A 450 17.66 -15.56 -6.80
N GLY A 451 18.83 -15.98 -6.36
CA GLY A 451 19.01 -16.71 -5.10
C GLY A 451 18.46 -18.13 -5.08
N MET A 452 18.16 -18.73 -6.25
CA MET A 452 17.62 -20.09 -6.37
C MET A 452 18.46 -20.94 -7.28
N HIS A 453 18.55 -22.23 -6.94
CA HIS A 453 19.10 -23.25 -7.86
C HIS A 453 18.09 -23.64 -8.92
N ILE A 454 16.82 -23.41 -8.68
CA ILE A 454 15.69 -23.69 -9.58
C ILE A 454 15.20 -22.38 -10.18
N THR A 455 15.20 -22.27 -11.47
CA THR A 455 14.66 -21.12 -12.18
C THR A 455 13.13 -21.14 -12.13
N ASP A 456 12.52 -20.03 -11.72
CA ASP A 456 11.07 -19.85 -11.62
C ASP A 456 10.38 -20.99 -10.82
N ALA A 457 10.87 -21.24 -9.63
CA ALA A 457 10.33 -22.28 -8.75
C ALA A 457 8.85 -22.04 -8.35
N GLY A 458 8.39 -20.79 -8.41
CA GLY A 458 7.01 -20.38 -8.16
C GLY A 458 6.11 -20.35 -9.39
N PHE A 459 6.62 -20.72 -10.56
CA PHE A 459 5.92 -20.71 -11.85
C PHE A 459 5.33 -19.33 -12.23
N ASN A 460 5.93 -18.26 -11.74
CA ASN A 460 5.45 -16.89 -11.91
C ASN A 460 5.59 -16.37 -13.35
N GLY A 461 6.52 -16.90 -14.13
CA GLY A 461 6.71 -16.56 -15.54
C GLY A 461 5.70 -17.22 -16.50
N GLY A 462 4.73 -17.99 -15.97
CA GLY A 462 3.67 -18.64 -16.72
C GLY A 462 4.18 -19.72 -17.68
N VAL A 463 3.36 -20.02 -18.71
CA VAL A 463 3.64 -21.10 -19.67
C VAL A 463 4.97 -20.85 -20.41
N LYS A 464 5.25 -19.61 -20.77
CA LYS A 464 6.50 -19.26 -21.49
C LYS A 464 7.74 -19.62 -20.68
N SER A 465 7.74 -19.34 -19.39
CA SER A 465 8.84 -19.69 -18.49
C SER A 465 8.91 -21.21 -18.27
N LEU A 466 7.76 -21.86 -18.14
CA LEU A 466 7.69 -23.33 -18.01
C LEU A 466 8.36 -24.01 -19.22
N GLU A 467 8.00 -23.63 -20.43
CA GLU A 467 8.54 -24.17 -21.67
C GLU A 467 10.04 -23.88 -21.86
N ALA A 468 10.51 -22.72 -21.40
CA ALA A 468 11.89 -22.30 -21.54
C ALA A 468 12.84 -23.01 -20.55
N ASN A 469 12.36 -23.36 -19.36
CA ASN A 469 13.21 -23.76 -18.25
C ASN A 469 12.99 -25.20 -17.77
N TRP A 470 11.94 -25.87 -18.24
CA TRP A 470 11.58 -27.21 -17.78
C TRP A 470 11.48 -28.19 -18.94
N THR A 471 11.96 -29.39 -18.74
CA THR A 471 11.86 -30.48 -19.72
C THR A 471 10.69 -31.39 -19.36
N LYS A 472 9.76 -31.50 -20.30
CA LYS A 472 8.60 -32.40 -20.22
C LYS A 472 8.94 -33.79 -20.76
N ALA A 473 8.55 -34.85 -20.04
CA ALA A 473 8.55 -36.22 -20.55
C ALA A 473 7.21 -36.90 -20.21
N GLY A 474 6.75 -37.79 -21.10
CA GLY A 474 5.45 -38.46 -21.01
C GLY A 474 4.35 -37.75 -21.81
N ASP A 475 3.18 -38.39 -21.89
CA ASP A 475 2.04 -37.96 -22.72
C ASP A 475 0.97 -37.18 -21.92
N GLY A 476 1.18 -37.02 -20.63
CA GLY A 476 0.28 -36.25 -19.77
C GLY A 476 0.27 -34.76 -20.03
N ASN A 477 -0.58 -34.05 -19.32
CA ASN A 477 -0.75 -32.60 -19.42
C ASN A 477 -0.07 -31.85 -18.28
N ALA A 478 0.62 -30.77 -18.61
CA ALA A 478 1.17 -29.80 -17.67
C ALA A 478 0.55 -28.44 -17.96
N GLU A 479 -0.03 -27.82 -16.96
CA GLU A 479 -0.64 -26.49 -17.08
C GLU A 479 -0.29 -25.62 -15.88
N ILE A 480 -0.21 -24.30 -16.11
CA ILE A 480 -0.14 -23.32 -15.03
C ILE A 480 -1.58 -23.02 -14.59
N ALA A 481 -1.88 -23.37 -13.36
CA ALA A 481 -3.16 -23.12 -12.71
C ALA A 481 -2.98 -22.09 -11.59
N LYS A 482 -4.08 -21.65 -10.98
CA LYS A 482 -4.05 -20.79 -9.79
C LYS A 482 -4.36 -21.61 -8.54
N SER A 483 -3.64 -21.34 -7.45
CA SER A 483 -3.97 -21.84 -6.12
C SER A 483 -5.21 -21.15 -5.55
N GLN A 484 -5.66 -21.57 -4.37
CA GLN A 484 -6.75 -20.90 -3.66
C GLN A 484 -6.49 -19.43 -3.29
N TYR A 485 -5.22 -18.97 -3.34
CA TYR A 485 -4.82 -17.59 -3.11
C TYR A 485 -4.36 -16.89 -4.39
N SER A 486 -4.80 -17.40 -5.55
CA SER A 486 -4.47 -16.88 -6.89
C SER A 486 -2.97 -16.86 -7.20
N ASN A 487 -2.17 -17.68 -6.53
CA ASN A 487 -0.76 -17.86 -6.85
C ASN A 487 -0.59 -18.89 -7.97
N PRO A 488 0.36 -18.69 -8.91
CA PRO A 488 0.65 -19.66 -9.93
C PRO A 488 1.10 -20.99 -9.31
N MET A 489 0.69 -22.09 -9.93
CA MET A 489 1.11 -23.44 -9.56
C MET A 489 1.15 -24.33 -10.80
N LEU A 490 2.07 -25.29 -10.81
CA LEU A 490 2.11 -26.31 -11.84
C LEU A 490 1.14 -27.44 -11.50
N LYS A 491 0.21 -27.70 -12.41
CA LYS A 491 -0.72 -28.83 -12.31
C LYS A 491 -0.36 -29.88 -13.36
N LEU A 492 -0.11 -31.09 -12.90
CA LEU A 492 0.21 -32.24 -13.72
C LEU A 492 -0.93 -33.26 -13.72
N SER A 493 -1.23 -33.86 -14.87
CA SER A 493 -2.21 -34.91 -14.99
C SER A 493 -1.83 -35.94 -16.07
N GLY A 494 -2.08 -37.20 -15.81
CA GLY A 494 -1.68 -38.29 -16.68
C GLY A 494 -0.24 -38.75 -16.45
N ASP A 495 0.31 -39.48 -17.42
CA ASP A 495 1.71 -39.96 -17.36
C ASP A 495 2.66 -38.81 -17.82
N ILE A 496 3.22 -38.10 -16.86
CA ILE A 496 4.06 -36.93 -17.12
C ILE A 496 5.09 -36.69 -16.03
N SER A 497 6.26 -36.24 -16.43
CA SER A 497 7.25 -35.65 -15.54
C SER A 497 7.73 -34.31 -16.09
N MET A 498 8.05 -33.39 -15.17
CA MET A 498 8.69 -32.09 -15.47
C MET A 498 10.00 -32.03 -14.69
N THR A 499 11.08 -31.77 -15.38
CA THR A 499 12.42 -31.72 -14.78
C THR A 499 13.14 -30.46 -15.17
N GLN A 500 14.00 -29.98 -14.29
CA GLN A 500 14.93 -28.87 -14.53
C GLN A 500 16.33 -29.27 -14.07
N GLU A 501 17.34 -28.90 -14.83
CA GLU A 501 18.72 -29.06 -14.42
C GLU A 501 19.09 -28.03 -13.36
N LEU A 502 19.63 -28.47 -12.24
CA LEU A 502 20.05 -27.57 -11.18
C LEU A 502 21.38 -26.92 -11.54
N THR A 503 21.47 -25.63 -11.34
CA THR A 503 22.67 -24.83 -11.57
C THR A 503 23.16 -24.20 -10.27
N ASN A 504 24.44 -23.88 -10.20
CA ASN A 504 25.01 -23.15 -9.06
C ASN A 504 24.85 -23.89 -7.70
N LEU A 505 25.03 -25.20 -7.70
CA LEU A 505 25.03 -26.02 -6.47
C LEU A 505 26.29 -25.80 -5.64
#